data_e88911bafcc82e5030cc62ccdacd9076
#
_entry.id   e88911bafcc82e5030cc62ccdacd9076
#
_cell.length_a   1.000
_cell.length_b   1.000
_cell.length_c   1.000
_cell.angle_alpha   90.00
_cell.angle_beta   90.00
_cell.angle_gamma   90.00
#
_symmetry.space_group_name_H-M   'P 1'
#
loop_
_entity.id
_entity.type
_entity.pdbx_description
1 polymer ?
#
loop_
_entity_poly.entity_id
_entity_poly.type
_entity_poly.pdbx_seq_one_letter_code
_entity_poly.pdbx_strand_id
1 'polypeptide(L)'
;MPVADTSFLVDMMRRNPAALSVYRGYETQGIALSTTVITAMELFKGAYISKNPQNVEKAEQILALFTILPFDEMMYPVFGRLSAGLCLSGNPLGDFDEVIGAMTLCHDGEIITRDRHFEKVPELKVITY
;
A
#
# COMPACT_ATOMS: atom_id res chain seq x y z
N MET A 1 -5.57 -8.37 8.51
CA MET A 1 -5.73 -7.83 7.12
C MET A 1 -4.41 -7.23 6.65
N PRO A 2 -3.66 -7.92 5.81
CA PRO A 2 -2.48 -7.31 5.22
C PRO A 2 -2.82 -6.05 4.43
N VAL A 3 -1.89 -5.10 4.40
CA VAL A 3 -2.05 -3.82 3.70
C VAL A 3 -1.40 -3.92 2.33
N ALA A 4 -2.15 -3.68 1.29
CA ALA A 4 -1.64 -3.61 -0.07
C ALA A 4 -1.17 -2.19 -0.38
N ASP A 5 0.04 -2.06 -0.91
CA ASP A 5 0.55 -0.77 -1.34
C ASP A 5 0.11 -0.41 -2.77
N THR A 6 0.54 0.76 -3.21
CA THR A 6 0.19 1.27 -4.53
C THR A 6 0.68 0.36 -5.66
N SER A 7 1.89 -0.21 -5.54
CA SER A 7 2.43 -1.08 -6.59
C SER A 7 1.57 -2.33 -6.81
N PHE A 8 1.07 -2.91 -5.71
CA PHE A 8 0.20 -4.08 -5.79
C PHE A 8 -1.13 -3.77 -6.48
N LEU A 9 -1.78 -2.67 -6.10
CA LEU A 9 -3.04 -2.27 -6.72
C LEU A 9 -2.86 -1.92 -8.21
N VAL A 10 -1.78 -1.24 -8.56
CA VAL A 10 -1.45 -0.95 -9.97
C VAL A 10 -1.25 -2.25 -10.75
N ASP A 11 -0.53 -3.21 -10.19
CA ASP A 11 -0.32 -4.51 -10.84
C ASP A 11 -1.63 -5.27 -11.01
N MET A 12 -2.54 -5.20 -10.04
CA MET A 12 -3.88 -5.78 -10.19
C MET A 12 -4.68 -5.09 -11.31
N MET A 13 -4.61 -3.76 -11.40
CA MET A 13 -5.26 -3.00 -12.49
C MET A 13 -4.73 -3.41 -13.86
N ARG A 14 -3.45 -3.73 -13.95
CA ARG A 14 -2.79 -4.19 -15.17
C ARG A 14 -2.97 -5.68 -15.43
N ARG A 15 -3.73 -6.36 -14.58
CA ARG A 15 -3.95 -7.81 -14.65
C ARG A 15 -2.66 -8.63 -14.57
N ASN A 16 -1.70 -8.17 -13.81
CA ASN A 16 -0.47 -8.93 -13.56
C ASN A 16 -0.82 -10.28 -12.93
N PRO A 17 -0.42 -11.42 -13.53
CA PRO A 17 -0.81 -12.74 -13.03
C PRO A 17 -0.35 -13.03 -11.61
N ALA A 18 0.84 -12.58 -11.23
CA ALA A 18 1.37 -12.80 -9.89
C ALA A 18 0.56 -12.04 -8.83
N ALA A 19 0.22 -10.77 -9.10
CA ALA A 19 -0.61 -9.97 -8.20
C ALA A 19 -2.02 -10.57 -8.06
N LEU A 20 -2.64 -10.96 -9.16
CA LEU A 20 -3.96 -11.58 -9.15
C LEU A 20 -3.96 -12.92 -8.40
N SER A 21 -2.89 -13.70 -8.54
CA SER A 21 -2.73 -14.97 -7.83
C SER A 21 -2.67 -14.75 -6.32
N VAL A 22 -1.91 -13.75 -5.87
CA VAL A 22 -1.82 -13.39 -4.45
C VAL A 22 -3.19 -12.96 -3.92
N TYR A 23 -3.87 -12.07 -4.63
CA TYR A 23 -5.21 -11.62 -4.23
C TYR A 23 -6.19 -12.80 -4.10
N ARG A 24 -6.24 -13.67 -5.10
CA ARG A 24 -7.12 -14.85 -5.08
C ARG A 24 -6.79 -15.81 -3.94
N GLY A 25 -5.51 -15.95 -3.59
CA GLY A 25 -5.07 -16.76 -2.47
C GLY A 25 -5.68 -16.28 -1.15
N TYR A 26 -5.66 -14.98 -0.89
CA TYR A 26 -6.30 -14.39 0.28
C TYR A 26 -7.82 -14.52 0.23
N GLU A 27 -8.42 -14.24 -0.91
CA GLU A 27 -9.86 -14.36 -1.11
C GLU A 27 -10.35 -15.79 -0.81
N THR A 28 -9.63 -16.80 -1.32
CA THR A 28 -9.96 -18.20 -1.07
C THR A 28 -9.88 -18.57 0.41
N GLN A 29 -8.96 -17.97 1.14
CA GLN A 29 -8.82 -18.16 2.59
C GLN A 29 -9.83 -17.34 3.41
N GLY A 30 -10.63 -16.51 2.77
CA GLY A 30 -11.57 -15.63 3.44
C GLY A 30 -10.89 -14.48 4.17
N ILE A 31 -9.66 -14.12 3.78
CA ILE A 31 -8.90 -13.04 4.41
C ILE A 31 -9.10 -11.78 3.59
N ALA A 32 -9.70 -10.76 4.20
CA ALA A 32 -9.86 -9.45 3.59
C ALA A 32 -8.51 -8.72 3.56
N LEU A 33 -8.32 -7.91 2.52
CA LEU A 33 -7.15 -7.06 2.38
C LEU A 33 -7.53 -5.60 2.61
N SER A 34 -6.58 -4.83 3.10
CA SER A 34 -6.72 -3.39 3.27
C SER A 34 -5.72 -2.64 2.39
N THR A 35 -5.97 -1.37 2.23
CA THR A 35 -5.03 -0.41 1.63
C THR A 35 -5.16 0.92 2.36
N THR A 36 -4.42 1.93 1.97
CA THR A 36 -4.41 3.20 2.69
C THR A 36 -5.06 4.32 1.86
N VAL A 37 -5.48 5.38 2.54
CA VAL A 37 -5.95 6.61 1.86
C VAL A 37 -4.86 7.19 0.96
N ILE A 38 -3.58 7.02 1.29
CA ILE A 38 -2.47 7.47 0.45
C ILE A 38 -2.45 6.70 -0.87
N THR A 39 -2.56 5.37 -0.83
CA THR A 39 -2.65 4.55 -2.03
C THR A 39 -3.86 4.93 -2.87
N ALA A 40 -5.02 5.16 -2.25
CA ALA A 40 -6.20 5.60 -2.98
C ALA A 40 -5.92 6.92 -3.74
N MET A 41 -5.30 7.90 -3.09
CA MET A 41 -4.95 9.17 -3.74
C MET A 41 -3.94 8.97 -4.87
N GLU A 42 -2.94 8.13 -4.68
CA GLU A 42 -1.94 7.85 -5.73
C GLU A 42 -2.56 7.19 -6.96
N LEU A 43 -3.49 6.25 -6.75
CA LEU A 43 -4.21 5.61 -7.87
C LEU A 43 -5.01 6.62 -8.68
N PHE A 44 -5.75 7.51 -8.03
CA PHE A 44 -6.51 8.54 -8.73
C PHE A 44 -5.59 9.53 -9.45
N LYS A 45 -4.48 9.93 -8.82
CA LYS A 45 -3.50 10.79 -9.48
C LYS A 45 -3.00 10.15 -10.77
N GLY A 46 -2.60 8.88 -10.72
CA GLY A 46 -2.13 8.15 -11.92
C GLY A 46 -3.22 8.02 -12.98
N ALA A 47 -4.45 7.74 -12.57
CA ALA A 47 -5.60 7.62 -13.47
C ALA A 47 -5.87 8.93 -14.22
N TYR A 48 -5.84 10.07 -13.53
CA TYR A 48 -6.05 11.37 -14.14
C TYR A 48 -4.87 11.80 -15.04
N ILE A 49 -3.63 11.49 -14.66
CA ILE A 49 -2.45 11.73 -15.51
C ILE A 49 -2.58 10.99 -16.83
N SER A 50 -3.14 9.77 -16.84
CA SER A 50 -3.31 8.97 -18.05
C SER A 50 -4.25 9.59 -19.07
N LYS A 51 -5.10 10.54 -18.65
CA LYS A 51 -6.14 11.19 -19.47
C LYS A 51 -7.14 10.20 -20.07
N ASN A 52 -7.23 8.99 -19.54
CA ASN A 52 -8.17 7.96 -19.96
C ASN A 52 -9.24 7.79 -18.89
N PRO A 53 -10.52 8.18 -19.15
CA PRO A 53 -11.59 8.04 -18.16
C PRO A 53 -11.82 6.60 -17.65
N GLN A 54 -11.49 5.61 -18.47
CA GLN A 54 -11.60 4.21 -18.07
C GLN A 54 -10.63 3.87 -16.94
N ASN A 55 -9.49 4.54 -16.83
CA ASN A 55 -8.54 4.31 -15.74
C ASN A 55 -9.06 4.84 -14.41
N VAL A 56 -9.84 5.92 -14.42
CA VAL A 56 -10.53 6.40 -13.21
C VAL A 56 -11.54 5.37 -12.73
N GLU A 57 -12.35 4.83 -13.66
CA GLU A 57 -13.32 3.78 -13.33
C GLU A 57 -12.63 2.51 -12.81
N LYS A 58 -11.53 2.09 -13.41
CA LYS A 58 -10.73 0.95 -12.93
C LYS A 58 -10.18 1.20 -11.53
N ALA A 59 -9.71 2.40 -11.23
CA ALA A 59 -9.22 2.74 -9.90
C ALA A 59 -10.35 2.59 -8.85
N GLU A 60 -11.54 3.08 -9.15
CA GLU A 60 -12.71 2.94 -8.28
C GLU A 60 -13.05 1.47 -8.05
N GLN A 61 -13.05 0.66 -9.11
CA GLN A 61 -13.38 -0.77 -9.04
C GLN A 61 -12.35 -1.55 -8.21
N ILE A 62 -11.06 -1.27 -8.39
CA ILE A 62 -10.00 -1.93 -7.61
C ILE A 62 -10.10 -1.53 -6.13
N LEU A 63 -10.28 -0.25 -5.83
CA LEU A 63 -10.38 0.21 -4.44
C LEU A 63 -11.58 -0.40 -3.71
N ALA A 64 -12.66 -0.71 -4.42
CA ALA A 64 -13.84 -1.35 -3.84
C ALA A 64 -13.55 -2.76 -3.29
N LEU A 65 -12.45 -3.39 -3.70
CA LEU A 65 -12.05 -4.71 -3.22
C LEU A 65 -11.31 -4.67 -1.88
N PHE A 66 -10.94 -3.49 -1.39
CA PHE A 66 -10.10 -3.32 -0.21
C PHE A 66 -10.81 -2.50 0.85
N THR A 67 -10.49 -2.77 2.11
CA THR A 67 -10.83 -1.87 3.21
C THR A 67 -9.82 -0.72 3.20
N ILE A 68 -10.29 0.52 3.10
CA ILE A 68 -9.41 1.68 3.04
C ILE A 68 -9.16 2.19 4.45
N LEU A 69 -7.90 2.15 4.88
CA LEU A 69 -7.47 2.63 6.19
C LEU A 69 -7.37 4.15 6.16
N PRO A 70 -8.08 4.85 7.05
CA PRO A 70 -8.00 6.31 7.15
C PRO A 70 -6.79 6.76 7.96
N PHE A 71 -6.52 8.06 7.96
CA PHE A 71 -5.60 8.66 8.92
C PHE A 71 -6.14 8.53 10.34
N ASP A 72 -5.22 8.30 11.27
CA ASP A 72 -5.49 8.24 12.69
C ASP A 72 -4.36 8.97 13.42
N GLU A 73 -4.70 9.78 14.44
CA GLU A 73 -3.70 10.54 15.19
C GLU A 73 -2.68 9.63 15.92
N MET A 74 -3.04 8.38 16.22
CA MET A 74 -2.10 7.42 16.79
C MET A 74 -0.92 7.12 15.88
N MET A 75 -1.04 7.34 14.59
CA MET A 75 0.07 7.14 13.66
C MET A 75 1.12 8.26 13.69
N TYR A 76 0.81 9.43 14.26
CA TYR A 76 1.74 10.55 14.25
C TYR A 76 3.09 10.20 14.90
N PRO A 77 3.16 9.68 16.12
CA PRO A 77 4.44 9.30 16.70
C PRO A 77 5.08 8.09 16.00
N VAL A 78 4.29 7.16 15.45
CA VAL A 78 4.81 6.02 14.69
C VAL A 78 5.51 6.51 13.42
N PHE A 79 4.86 7.38 12.66
CA PHE A 79 5.47 8.01 11.49
C PHE A 79 6.73 8.80 11.87
N GLY A 80 6.66 9.60 12.92
CA GLY A 80 7.79 10.42 13.34
C GLY A 80 9.03 9.59 13.67
N ARG A 81 8.86 8.51 14.43
CA ARG A 81 9.97 7.60 14.75
C ARG A 81 10.50 6.87 13.53
N LEU A 82 9.61 6.38 12.68
CA LEU A 82 9.98 5.66 11.45
C LEU A 82 10.76 6.59 10.51
N SER A 83 10.19 7.71 10.18
CA SER A 83 10.78 8.67 9.24
C SER A 83 12.12 9.21 9.75
N ALA A 84 12.19 9.58 11.03
CA ALA A 84 13.42 10.05 11.65
C ALA A 84 14.49 8.94 11.63
N GLY A 85 14.15 7.71 11.97
CA GLY A 85 15.08 6.58 11.96
C GLY A 85 15.63 6.29 10.57
N LEU A 86 14.79 6.32 9.55
CA LEU A 86 15.22 6.14 8.15
C LEU A 86 16.12 7.29 7.69
N CYS A 87 15.78 8.53 8.04
CA CYS A 87 16.59 9.69 7.72
C CYS A 87 17.97 9.61 8.36
N LEU A 88 18.03 9.32 9.66
CA LEU A 88 19.28 9.25 10.41
C LEU A 88 20.17 8.08 9.98
N SER A 89 19.59 6.99 9.49
CA SER A 89 20.34 5.85 8.95
C SER A 89 20.74 6.00 7.48
N GLY A 90 20.34 7.11 6.84
CA GLY A 90 20.63 7.36 5.43
C GLY A 90 19.78 6.56 4.44
N ASN A 91 18.64 6.05 4.86
CA ASN A 91 17.73 5.22 4.05
C ASN A 91 16.30 5.77 3.90
N PRO A 92 16.11 7.07 3.55
CA PRO A 92 14.75 7.59 3.37
C PRO A 92 14.06 6.89 2.19
N LEU A 93 12.74 6.68 2.32
CA LEU A 93 11.93 6.06 1.25
C LEU A 93 11.23 7.09 0.37
N GLY A 94 10.94 8.26 0.90
CA GLY A 94 10.01 9.24 0.36
C GLY A 94 8.77 9.32 1.25
N ASP A 95 8.16 10.50 1.29
CA ASP A 95 7.14 10.81 2.31
C ASP A 95 5.93 9.89 2.23
N PHE A 96 5.40 9.64 1.03
CA PHE A 96 4.21 8.79 0.90
C PHE A 96 4.49 7.35 1.29
N ASP A 97 5.62 6.78 0.90
CA ASP A 97 5.96 5.42 1.26
C ASP A 97 6.18 5.28 2.77
N GLU A 98 6.78 6.29 3.40
CA GLU A 98 6.96 6.30 4.85
C GLU A 98 5.63 6.41 5.59
N VAL A 99 4.68 7.19 5.06
CA VAL A 99 3.32 7.26 5.62
C VAL A 99 2.60 5.92 5.46
N ILE A 100 2.68 5.28 4.30
CA ILE A 100 2.10 3.95 4.07
C ILE A 100 2.71 2.93 5.04
N GLY A 101 4.02 2.96 5.22
CA GLY A 101 4.71 2.10 6.17
C GLY A 101 4.23 2.30 7.61
N ALA A 102 4.12 3.55 8.04
CA ALA A 102 3.62 3.88 9.38
C ALA A 102 2.17 3.44 9.58
N MET A 103 1.30 3.67 8.60
CA MET A 103 -0.08 3.21 8.66
C MET A 103 -0.16 1.69 8.76
N THR A 104 0.69 0.98 8.01
CA THR A 104 0.75 -0.48 8.06
C THR A 104 1.20 -0.98 9.43
N LEU A 105 2.22 -0.36 10.02
CA LEU A 105 2.69 -0.71 11.37
C LEU A 105 1.62 -0.49 12.44
N CYS A 106 0.79 0.54 12.27
CA CYS A 106 -0.33 0.80 13.19
C CYS A 106 -1.49 -0.18 13.02
N HIS A 107 -1.50 -0.96 11.95
CA HIS A 107 -2.56 -1.92 11.66
C HIS A 107 -2.15 -3.34 12.03
N ASP A 108 -1.58 -4.10 11.11
CA ASP A 108 -1.12 -5.47 11.43
C ASP A 108 0.36 -5.72 11.10
N GLY A 109 1.05 -4.72 10.58
CA GLY A 109 2.48 -4.80 10.31
C GLY A 109 2.85 -5.59 9.06
N GLU A 110 1.89 -6.01 8.23
CA GLU A 110 2.16 -6.74 7.00
C GLU A 110 1.79 -5.92 5.77
N ILE A 111 2.73 -5.78 4.83
CA ILE A 111 2.53 -5.06 3.58
C ILE A 111 2.75 -5.98 2.39
N ILE A 112 1.84 -5.92 1.42
CA ILE A 112 1.97 -6.63 0.14
C ILE A 112 2.46 -5.62 -0.89
N THR A 113 3.65 -5.85 -1.43
CA THR A 113 4.30 -4.91 -2.32
C THR A 113 5.29 -5.60 -3.26
N ARG A 114 5.46 -5.01 -4.44
CA ARG A 114 6.56 -5.34 -5.34
C ARG A 114 7.82 -4.51 -5.00
N ASP A 115 7.65 -3.42 -4.24
CA ASP A 115 8.72 -2.47 -3.93
C ASP A 115 9.54 -2.93 -2.74
N ARG A 116 10.78 -3.31 -3.01
CA ARG A 116 11.72 -3.78 -1.98
C ARG A 116 12.19 -2.69 -1.03
N HIS A 117 11.95 -1.42 -1.32
CA HIS A 117 12.31 -0.33 -0.41
C HIS A 117 11.65 -0.48 0.96
N PHE A 118 10.46 -1.09 1.03
CA PHE A 118 9.78 -1.35 2.30
C PHE A 118 10.54 -2.32 3.22
N GLU A 119 11.46 -3.12 2.68
CA GLU A 119 12.34 -3.97 3.50
C GLU A 119 13.25 -3.17 4.43
N LYS A 120 13.47 -1.88 4.15
CA LYS A 120 14.24 -0.96 5.01
C LYS A 120 13.48 -0.54 6.27
N VAL A 121 12.17 -0.77 6.31
CA VAL A 121 11.33 -0.39 7.45
C VAL A 121 11.43 -1.45 8.54
N PRO A 122 12.00 -1.13 9.72
CA PRO A 122 12.06 -2.09 10.83
C PRO A 122 10.67 -2.58 11.24
N GLU A 123 10.57 -3.83 11.64
CA GLU A 123 9.35 -4.46 12.13
C GLU A 123 8.24 -4.67 11.10
N LEU A 124 8.41 -4.18 9.88
CA LEU A 124 7.44 -4.38 8.81
C LEU A 124 7.70 -5.72 8.11
N LYS A 125 6.67 -6.56 8.07
CA LYS A 125 6.73 -7.80 7.31
C LYS A 125 6.32 -7.53 5.87
N VAL A 126 7.28 -7.71 4.95
CA VAL A 126 7.06 -7.47 3.53
C VAL A 126 6.68 -8.78 2.84
N ILE A 127 5.53 -8.78 2.18
CA ILE A 127 5.04 -9.90 1.39
C ILE A 127 5.23 -9.51 -0.08
N THR A 128 6.18 -10.18 -0.72
CA THR A 128 6.49 -9.97 -2.15
C THR A 128 5.75 -10.99 -3.02
N TYR A 129 5.70 -10.69 -4.32
CA TYR A 129 5.05 -11.57 -5.29
C TYR A 129 5.72 -11.50 -6.66
#